data_2ad9b37d02238da5b0cff1fc7bec0457
#
_entry.id   2ad9b37d02238da5b0cff1fc7bec0457
#
_cell.length_a   1.000
_cell.length_b   1.000
_cell.length_c   1.000
_cell.angle_alpha   90.00
_cell.angle_beta   90.00
_cell.angle_gamma   90.00
#
_symmetry.space_group_name_H-M   'P 1'
#
loop_
_entity.id
_entity.type
_entity.pdbx_description
1 polymer ?
#
loop_
_entity_poly.entity_id
_entity_poly.type
_entity_poly.pdbx_seq_one_letter_code
_entity_poly.pdbx_strand_id
1 'polypeptide(L)'
;KDFLRWMLSDGAGCALLSDMPSDGISLKIEWIESVSYANELDVCMSQGLQKTVSGEWASWKLMRPIDWQMQSIFAIKQDIKLLAKYGVEKSVQHIANSCKKHQLNFADVDYFLPHISSMFFYHKLADKLKEKGLLLPENKWFTNLCSVGNVGSASIFIMLSELFHSSKLKKGELIYLFIPESGRFSYTTALLKVE
;
A
#
# COMPACT_ATOMS: atom_id res chain seq x y z
N LYS A 1 17.16 -11.85 -4.54
CA LYS A 1 17.57 -10.96 -3.43
C LYS A 1 17.94 -9.56 -3.94
N ASP A 2 18.70 -9.46 -5.02
CA ASP A 2 19.16 -8.17 -5.54
C ASP A 2 18.03 -7.33 -6.13
N PHE A 3 17.01 -7.95 -6.72
CA PHE A 3 15.84 -7.26 -7.29
C PHE A 3 15.12 -6.37 -6.27
N LEU A 4 14.89 -6.85 -5.05
CA LEU A 4 14.25 -6.03 -4.01
C LEU A 4 15.08 -4.83 -3.58
N ARG A 5 16.41 -4.97 -3.54
CA ARG A 5 17.32 -3.85 -3.24
C ARG A 5 17.26 -2.76 -4.30
N TRP A 6 17.06 -3.15 -5.55
CA TRP A 6 16.97 -2.19 -6.67
C TRP A 6 15.61 -1.53 -6.77
N MET A 7 14.57 -2.22 -6.31
CA MET A 7 13.19 -1.73 -6.38
C MET A 7 12.84 -0.79 -5.23
N LEU A 8 13.54 -0.88 -4.09
CA LEU A 8 13.26 -0.09 -2.90
C LEU A 8 14.12 1.17 -2.86
N SER A 9 13.51 2.28 -2.47
CA SER A 9 14.13 3.58 -2.22
C SER A 9 13.95 3.99 -0.75
N ASP A 10 14.71 4.96 -0.30
CA ASP A 10 14.58 5.51 1.05
C ASP A 10 13.62 6.69 1.08
N GLY A 11 12.84 6.79 2.13
CA GLY A 11 11.90 7.88 2.32
C GLY A 11 11.36 7.95 3.74
N ALA A 12 10.90 9.13 4.12
CA ALA A 12 10.23 9.37 5.39
C ALA A 12 9.00 10.24 5.16
N GLY A 13 7.97 10.05 5.96
CA GLY A 13 6.76 10.84 5.91
C GLY A 13 6.14 10.98 7.31
N CYS A 14 5.53 12.12 7.56
CA CYS A 14 4.75 12.36 8.77
C CYS A 14 3.52 13.22 8.44
N ALA A 15 2.52 13.14 9.29
CA ALA A 15 1.35 14.02 9.23
C ALA A 15 1.09 14.59 10.61
N LEU A 16 0.82 15.89 10.67
CA LEU A 16 0.31 16.54 11.87
C LEU A 16 -1.22 16.40 11.86
N LEU A 17 -1.76 15.86 12.94
CA LEU A 17 -3.20 15.75 13.15
C LEU A 17 -3.65 16.80 14.17
N SER A 18 -4.77 17.45 13.89
CA SER A 18 -5.41 18.41 14.76
C SER A 18 -6.91 18.13 14.81
N ASP A 19 -7.57 18.50 15.86
CA ASP A 19 -9.02 18.48 16.01
C ASP A 19 -9.73 19.67 15.33
N MET A 20 -8.93 20.69 14.92
CA MET A 20 -9.43 21.87 14.22
C MET A 20 -8.80 21.97 12.82
N PRO A 21 -9.58 22.34 11.80
CA PRO A 21 -9.03 22.63 10.49
C PRO A 21 -8.09 23.83 10.55
N SER A 22 -7.08 23.85 9.69
CA SER A 22 -6.20 25.00 9.51
C SER A 22 -6.88 26.07 8.66
N ASP A 23 -6.34 27.31 8.74
CA ASP A 23 -6.70 28.37 7.79
C ASP A 23 -6.25 27.94 6.37
N GLY A 24 -7.15 28.02 5.39
CA GLY A 24 -6.89 27.57 4.02
C GLY A 24 -7.42 26.18 3.73
N ILE A 25 -6.62 25.34 3.06
CA ILE A 25 -7.00 23.95 2.75
C ILE A 25 -6.50 23.02 3.84
N SER A 26 -7.39 22.18 4.33
CA SER A 26 -7.11 21.06 5.23
C SER A 26 -7.73 19.76 4.71
N LEU A 27 -7.28 18.63 5.25
CA LEU A 27 -7.75 17.31 4.85
C LEU A 27 -8.41 16.64 6.05
N LYS A 28 -9.73 16.55 6.02
CA LYS A 28 -10.49 15.84 7.04
C LYS A 28 -10.46 14.34 6.79
N ILE A 29 -10.12 13.57 7.81
CA ILE A 29 -10.22 12.10 7.75
C ILE A 29 -11.69 11.72 7.97
N GLU A 30 -12.36 11.20 6.94
CA GLU A 30 -13.72 10.72 7.04
C GLU A 30 -13.75 9.31 7.68
N TRP A 31 -12.86 8.43 7.25
CA TRP A 31 -12.69 7.09 7.82
C TRP A 31 -11.36 6.45 7.41
N ILE A 32 -10.95 5.45 8.18
CA ILE A 32 -9.82 4.55 7.89
C ILE A 32 -10.28 3.13 8.11
N GLU A 33 -10.03 2.24 7.15
CA GLU A 33 -10.33 0.82 7.23
C GLU A 33 -9.08 -0.01 6.97
N SER A 34 -8.82 -0.96 7.85
CA SER A 34 -7.68 -1.88 7.71
C SER A 34 -8.14 -3.33 7.84
N VAL A 35 -7.52 -4.20 7.06
CA VAL A 35 -7.69 -5.64 7.13
C VAL A 35 -6.35 -6.34 7.02
N SER A 36 -6.20 -7.48 7.66
CA SER A 36 -5.06 -8.37 7.46
C SER A 36 -5.57 -9.78 7.15
N TYR A 37 -4.96 -10.40 6.15
CA TYR A 37 -5.21 -11.80 5.78
C TYR A 37 -4.14 -12.75 6.35
N ALA A 38 -3.47 -12.34 7.42
CA ALA A 38 -2.41 -13.12 8.07
C ALA A 38 -2.88 -14.47 8.64
N ASN A 39 -4.19 -14.60 8.90
CA ASN A 39 -4.84 -15.83 9.35
C ASN A 39 -5.19 -16.79 8.19
N GLU A 40 -5.23 -16.29 6.95
CA GLU A 40 -5.62 -17.08 5.77
C GLU A 40 -4.42 -17.40 4.88
N LEU A 41 -3.42 -16.52 4.85
CA LEU A 41 -2.30 -16.58 3.91
C LEU A 41 -0.96 -16.70 4.63
N ASP A 42 -0.05 -17.45 4.02
CA ASP A 42 1.32 -17.58 4.50
C ASP A 42 2.09 -16.25 4.38
N VAL A 43 3.25 -16.17 5.03
CA VAL A 43 4.14 -15.00 4.98
C VAL A 43 4.65 -14.79 3.56
N CYS A 44 4.35 -13.65 2.98
CA CYS A 44 4.76 -13.29 1.62
C CYS A 44 6.11 -12.56 1.60
N MET A 45 6.39 -11.70 2.59
CA MET A 45 7.67 -11.01 2.71
C MET A 45 8.21 -11.17 4.12
N SER A 46 9.52 -11.43 4.23
CA SER A 46 10.17 -11.66 5.52
C SER A 46 11.61 -11.17 5.52
N GLN A 47 12.09 -10.84 6.72
CA GLN A 47 13.50 -10.55 7.02
C GLN A 47 13.82 -11.16 8.39
N GLY A 48 15.02 -11.73 8.55
CA GLY A 48 15.38 -12.40 9.79
C GLY A 48 14.67 -13.75 10.02
N LEU A 49 14.04 -14.28 8.98
CA LEU A 49 13.30 -15.55 9.01
C LEU A 49 13.76 -16.48 7.88
N GLN A 50 13.74 -17.77 8.13
CA GLN A 50 13.98 -18.82 7.14
C GLN A 50 12.92 -19.90 7.26
N LYS A 51 12.36 -20.31 6.13
CA LYS A 51 11.48 -21.48 6.09
C LYS A 51 12.34 -22.75 6.16
N THR A 52 12.03 -23.62 7.10
CA THR A 52 12.70 -24.92 7.28
C THR A 52 12.27 -25.91 6.20
N VAL A 53 12.94 -27.04 6.13
CA VAL A 53 12.55 -28.14 5.22
C VAL A 53 11.15 -28.68 5.56
N SER A 54 10.76 -28.65 6.84
CA SER A 54 9.40 -29.01 7.30
C SER A 54 8.33 -27.95 6.98
N GLY A 55 8.74 -26.78 6.45
CA GLY A 55 7.82 -25.70 6.13
C GLY A 55 7.55 -24.71 7.27
N GLU A 56 8.12 -24.92 8.44
CA GLU A 56 8.01 -24.04 9.59
C GLU A 56 8.92 -22.82 9.48
N TRP A 57 8.59 -21.72 10.15
CA TRP A 57 9.41 -20.53 10.19
C TRP A 57 10.38 -20.55 11.36
N ALA A 58 11.69 -20.50 11.09
CA ALA A 58 12.74 -20.36 12.08
C ALA A 58 13.25 -18.92 12.12
N SER A 59 13.32 -18.35 13.33
CA SER A 59 13.86 -17.01 13.55
C SER A 59 15.38 -17.05 13.57
N TRP A 60 16.03 -15.99 13.09
CA TRP A 60 17.47 -15.79 13.18
C TRP A 60 18.03 -15.95 14.61
N LYS A 61 17.20 -15.66 15.63
CA LYS A 61 17.54 -15.81 17.04
C LYS A 61 17.84 -17.26 17.46
N LEU A 62 17.28 -18.21 16.72
CA LEU A 62 17.46 -19.66 16.95
C LEU A 62 18.57 -20.26 16.07
N MET A 63 19.26 -19.44 15.28
CA MET A 63 20.29 -19.85 14.35
C MET A 63 21.69 -19.48 14.88
N ARG A 64 22.70 -20.25 14.47
CA ARG A 64 24.10 -19.90 14.75
C ARG A 64 24.51 -18.67 13.92
N PRO A 65 25.39 -17.79 14.42
CA PRO A 65 25.84 -16.60 13.69
C PRO A 65 26.39 -16.90 12.28
N ILE A 66 27.10 -18.01 12.11
CA ILE A 66 27.63 -18.41 10.81
C ILE A 66 26.53 -18.66 9.77
N ASP A 67 25.39 -19.21 10.21
CA ASP A 67 24.26 -19.51 9.35
C ASP A 67 23.57 -18.22 8.86
N TRP A 68 23.69 -17.10 9.60
CA TRP A 68 23.11 -15.81 9.19
C TRP A 68 23.70 -15.32 7.88
N GLN A 69 25.03 -15.43 7.71
CA GLN A 69 25.72 -15.04 6.47
C GLN A 69 25.46 -16.05 5.35
N MET A 70 25.66 -17.34 5.63
CA MET A 70 25.52 -18.40 4.63
C MET A 70 24.11 -18.43 4.01
N GLN A 71 23.07 -18.17 4.80
CA GLN A 71 21.69 -18.16 4.35
C GLN A 71 21.16 -16.77 3.99
N SER A 72 22.00 -15.72 4.12
CA SER A 72 21.59 -14.31 3.93
C SER A 72 20.30 -14.01 4.68
N ILE A 73 20.24 -14.38 5.96
CA ILE A 73 18.99 -14.37 6.75
C ILE A 73 18.40 -12.96 6.88
N PHE A 74 19.25 -11.93 6.91
CA PHE A 74 18.83 -10.52 7.02
C PHE A 74 18.52 -9.86 5.67
N ALA A 75 18.68 -10.57 4.55
CA ALA A 75 18.17 -10.09 3.28
C ALA A 75 16.63 -10.16 3.26
N ILE A 76 16.00 -9.13 2.72
CA ILE A 76 14.55 -9.15 2.47
C ILE A 76 14.25 -10.25 1.44
N LYS A 77 13.29 -11.09 1.74
CA LYS A 77 12.81 -12.18 0.90
C LYS A 77 11.33 -11.98 0.61
N GLN A 78 10.92 -12.23 -0.62
CA GLN A 78 9.52 -12.14 -1.03
C GLN A 78 9.12 -13.38 -1.84
N ASP A 79 7.99 -13.97 -1.51
CA ASP A 79 7.34 -14.99 -2.31
C ASP A 79 6.54 -14.34 -3.44
N ILE A 80 7.19 -14.21 -4.60
CA ILE A 80 6.59 -13.57 -5.77
C ILE A 80 5.41 -14.35 -6.35
N LYS A 81 5.35 -15.68 -6.14
CA LYS A 81 4.22 -16.50 -6.61
C LYS A 81 3.00 -16.26 -5.73
N LEU A 82 3.20 -16.21 -4.43
CA LEU A 82 2.15 -15.91 -3.47
C LEU A 82 1.61 -14.48 -3.68
N LEU A 83 2.51 -13.50 -3.86
CA LEU A 83 2.14 -12.11 -4.17
C LEU A 83 1.34 -12.02 -5.48
N ALA A 84 1.81 -12.67 -6.54
CA ALA A 84 1.13 -12.64 -7.84
C ALA A 84 -0.27 -13.25 -7.78
N LYS A 85 -0.46 -14.28 -6.95
CA LYS A 85 -1.74 -14.98 -6.80
C LYS A 85 -2.77 -14.17 -6.02
N TYR A 86 -2.37 -13.54 -4.93
CA TYR A 86 -3.30 -12.94 -3.97
C TYR A 86 -3.22 -11.42 -3.87
N GLY A 87 -2.08 -10.81 -4.20
CA GLY A 87 -1.84 -9.39 -3.94
C GLY A 87 -2.92 -8.48 -4.51
N VAL A 88 -3.16 -8.54 -5.81
CA VAL A 88 -4.16 -7.70 -6.48
C VAL A 88 -5.59 -8.13 -6.14
N GLU A 89 -5.86 -9.43 -6.05
CA GLU A 89 -7.21 -9.94 -5.74
C GLU A 89 -7.67 -9.44 -4.36
N LYS A 90 -6.84 -9.60 -3.34
CA LYS A 90 -7.15 -9.13 -1.97
C LYS A 90 -7.19 -7.59 -1.88
N SER A 91 -6.37 -6.89 -2.68
CA SER A 91 -6.42 -5.43 -2.81
C SER A 91 -7.82 -4.96 -3.24
N VAL A 92 -8.28 -5.48 -4.36
CA VAL A 92 -9.59 -5.10 -4.93
C VAL A 92 -10.73 -5.54 -4.04
N GLN A 93 -10.62 -6.72 -3.41
CA GLN A 93 -11.61 -7.18 -2.43
C GLN A 93 -11.74 -6.20 -1.26
N HIS A 94 -10.61 -5.70 -0.72
CA HIS A 94 -10.62 -4.73 0.38
C HIS A 94 -11.22 -3.39 -0.06
N ILE A 95 -10.82 -2.86 -1.22
CA ILE A 95 -11.39 -1.61 -1.76
C ILE A 95 -12.91 -1.74 -1.93
N ALA A 96 -13.39 -2.83 -2.52
CA ALA A 96 -14.82 -3.07 -2.70
C ALA A 96 -15.57 -3.15 -1.36
N ASN A 97 -15.00 -3.85 -0.39
CA ASN A 97 -15.60 -3.99 0.94
C ASN A 97 -15.66 -2.66 1.70
N SER A 98 -14.61 -1.85 1.65
CA SER A 98 -14.60 -0.53 2.29
C SER A 98 -15.60 0.43 1.63
N CYS A 99 -15.65 0.46 0.30
CA CYS A 99 -16.64 1.25 -0.42
C CYS A 99 -18.09 0.84 -0.04
N LYS A 100 -18.35 -0.47 0.00
CA LYS A 100 -19.67 -0.98 0.40
C LYS A 100 -20.00 -0.62 1.85
N LYS A 101 -19.05 -0.80 2.78
CA LYS A 101 -19.24 -0.51 4.21
C LYS A 101 -19.58 0.95 4.48
N HIS A 102 -18.89 1.86 3.78
CA HIS A 102 -19.09 3.29 3.93
C HIS A 102 -20.04 3.91 2.91
N GLN A 103 -20.75 3.09 2.13
CA GLN A 103 -21.72 3.53 1.12
C GLN A 103 -21.08 4.54 0.13
N LEU A 104 -19.78 4.39 -0.15
CA LEU A 104 -19.05 5.22 -1.10
C LEU A 104 -19.19 4.65 -2.51
N ASN A 105 -19.72 5.47 -3.44
CA ASN A 105 -19.56 5.16 -4.85
C ASN A 105 -18.12 5.54 -5.27
N PHE A 106 -17.35 4.56 -5.70
CA PHE A 106 -15.93 4.78 -6.04
C PHE A 106 -15.76 5.78 -7.19
N ALA A 107 -16.73 5.95 -8.06
CA ALA A 107 -16.72 6.93 -9.15
C ALA A 107 -16.75 8.40 -8.65
N ASP A 108 -17.23 8.63 -7.42
CA ASP A 108 -17.32 9.96 -6.82
C ASP A 108 -15.98 10.43 -6.23
N VAL A 109 -14.97 9.55 -6.15
CA VAL A 109 -13.62 9.89 -5.74
C VAL A 109 -12.99 10.82 -6.77
N ASP A 110 -12.34 11.90 -6.32
CA ASP A 110 -11.67 12.86 -7.18
C ASP A 110 -10.19 12.51 -7.38
N TYR A 111 -9.54 12.00 -6.33
CA TYR A 111 -8.16 11.54 -6.39
C TYR A 111 -8.02 10.17 -5.74
N PHE A 112 -7.48 9.23 -6.48
CA PHE A 112 -7.10 7.90 -5.97
C PHE A 112 -5.58 7.82 -5.87
N LEU A 113 -5.08 7.64 -4.64
CA LEU A 113 -3.66 7.54 -4.32
C LEU A 113 -3.33 6.09 -3.90
N PRO A 114 -3.09 5.19 -4.85
CA PRO A 114 -2.65 3.85 -4.51
C PRO A 114 -1.14 3.82 -4.28
N HIS A 115 -0.67 3.31 -3.13
CA HIS A 115 0.71 2.86 -3.04
C HIS A 115 0.91 1.66 -3.96
N ILE A 116 1.78 1.82 -4.94
CA ILE A 116 2.10 0.80 -5.94
C ILE A 116 3.61 0.54 -5.90
N SER A 117 4.01 -0.70 -5.73
CA SER A 117 5.41 -1.08 -5.63
C SER A 117 6.15 -1.11 -6.98
N SER A 118 5.42 -1.25 -8.09
CA SER A 118 5.93 -1.15 -9.46
C SER A 118 4.78 -0.90 -10.45
N MET A 119 5.08 -0.31 -11.61
CA MET A 119 4.08 -0.05 -12.66
C MET A 119 3.44 -1.34 -13.21
N PHE A 120 4.07 -2.50 -13.02
CA PHE A 120 3.45 -3.79 -13.31
C PHE A 120 2.14 -4.01 -12.56
N PHE A 121 2.05 -3.55 -11.30
CA PHE A 121 0.83 -3.67 -10.50
C PHE A 121 -0.21 -2.59 -10.83
N TYR A 122 0.20 -1.46 -11.41
CA TYR A 122 -0.72 -0.39 -11.79
C TYR A 122 -1.82 -0.91 -12.72
N HIS A 123 -1.43 -1.45 -13.87
CA HIS A 123 -2.38 -1.93 -14.87
C HIS A 123 -3.23 -3.10 -14.33
N LYS A 124 -2.59 -4.03 -13.60
CA LYS A 124 -3.32 -5.16 -13.00
C LYS A 124 -4.37 -4.72 -11.99
N LEU A 125 -4.06 -3.70 -11.18
CA LEU A 125 -5.01 -3.14 -10.23
C LEU A 125 -6.16 -2.45 -10.97
N ALA A 126 -5.86 -1.64 -12.00
CA ALA A 126 -6.86 -0.95 -12.79
C ALA A 126 -7.81 -1.92 -13.51
N ASP A 127 -7.26 -2.95 -14.17
CA ASP A 127 -8.07 -3.97 -14.84
C ASP A 127 -8.97 -4.71 -13.86
N LYS A 128 -8.43 -5.08 -12.70
CA LYS A 128 -9.19 -5.84 -11.70
C LYS A 128 -10.27 -5.00 -11.01
N LEU A 129 -10.02 -3.71 -10.76
CA LEU A 129 -11.04 -2.77 -10.28
C LEU A 129 -12.19 -2.64 -11.31
N LYS A 130 -11.84 -2.52 -12.59
CA LYS A 130 -12.82 -2.47 -13.68
C LYS A 130 -13.67 -3.75 -13.76
N GLU A 131 -13.06 -4.93 -13.63
CA GLU A 131 -13.79 -6.21 -13.57
C GLU A 131 -14.80 -6.27 -12.43
N LYS A 132 -14.52 -5.61 -11.32
CA LYS A 132 -15.40 -5.54 -10.14
C LYS A 132 -16.41 -4.36 -10.20
N GLY A 133 -16.45 -3.62 -11.30
CA GLY A 133 -17.34 -2.47 -11.45
C GLY A 133 -16.92 -1.21 -10.68
N LEU A 134 -15.70 -1.19 -10.15
CA LEU A 134 -15.12 -0.03 -9.47
C LEU A 134 -14.39 0.83 -10.49
N LEU A 135 -15.17 1.59 -11.26
CA LEU A 135 -14.64 2.40 -12.35
C LEU A 135 -14.16 3.75 -11.84
N LEU A 136 -12.92 4.08 -12.13
CA LEU A 136 -12.34 5.40 -11.91
C LEU A 136 -11.42 5.75 -13.09
N PRO A 137 -11.64 6.89 -13.76
CA PRO A 137 -10.80 7.32 -14.88
C PRO A 137 -9.33 7.49 -14.45
N GLU A 138 -8.39 7.17 -15.35
CA GLU A 138 -6.95 7.22 -15.02
C GLU A 138 -6.46 8.62 -14.65
N ASN A 139 -7.07 9.68 -15.15
CA ASN A 139 -6.72 11.05 -14.78
C ASN A 139 -7.04 11.41 -13.32
N LYS A 140 -7.82 10.57 -12.63
CA LYS A 140 -8.05 10.66 -11.18
C LYS A 140 -7.06 9.84 -10.35
N TRP A 141 -6.21 9.04 -11.00
CA TRP A 141 -5.16 8.27 -10.33
C TRP A 141 -3.91 9.15 -10.16
N PHE A 142 -3.43 9.24 -8.95
CA PHE A 142 -2.23 9.98 -8.62
C PHE A 142 -1.14 9.01 -8.12
N THR A 143 -0.03 8.95 -8.81
CA THR A 143 1.17 8.22 -8.39
C THR A 143 2.41 8.98 -8.80
N ASN A 144 3.42 8.98 -7.95
CA ASN A 144 4.74 9.57 -8.21
C ASN A 144 5.85 8.51 -8.21
N LEU A 145 5.47 7.24 -8.38
CA LEU A 145 6.40 6.11 -8.34
C LEU A 145 7.59 6.27 -9.31
N CYS A 146 7.35 6.80 -10.51
CA CYS A 146 8.41 6.95 -11.53
C CYS A 146 9.44 8.04 -11.20
N SER A 147 9.09 9.01 -10.35
CA SER A 147 9.98 10.10 -9.95
C SER A 147 10.59 9.92 -8.57
N VAL A 148 9.83 9.35 -7.64
CA VAL A 148 10.23 9.20 -6.23
C VAL A 148 10.74 7.78 -5.94
N GLY A 149 10.24 6.78 -6.67
CA GLY A 149 10.52 5.38 -6.41
C GLY A 149 9.61 4.75 -5.35
N ASN A 150 9.87 3.49 -5.03
CA ASN A 150 9.12 2.77 -4.00
C ASN A 150 9.79 2.98 -2.63
N VAL A 151 9.28 3.91 -1.86
CA VAL A 151 9.74 4.25 -0.50
C VAL A 151 8.94 3.55 0.60
N GLY A 152 8.27 2.45 0.28
CA GLY A 152 7.52 1.63 1.24
C GLY A 152 6.40 2.41 1.93
N SER A 153 6.34 2.35 3.26
CA SER A 153 5.30 3.00 4.06
C SER A 153 5.29 4.53 3.96
N ALA A 154 6.40 5.15 3.56
CA ALA A 154 6.45 6.59 3.36
C ALA A 154 5.77 7.05 2.06
N SER A 155 5.55 6.17 1.09
CA SER A 155 5.01 6.51 -0.24
C SER A 155 3.69 7.27 -0.17
N ILE A 156 2.77 6.86 0.70
CA ILE A 156 1.46 7.49 0.79
C ILE A 156 1.55 8.93 1.31
N PHE A 157 2.44 9.17 2.29
CA PHE A 157 2.66 10.51 2.84
C PHE A 157 3.29 11.45 1.82
N ILE A 158 4.26 10.94 1.02
CA ILE A 158 4.93 11.73 -0.02
C ILE A 158 3.95 12.06 -1.14
N MET A 159 3.16 11.08 -1.62
CA MET A 159 2.11 11.32 -2.62
C MET A 159 1.07 12.33 -2.13
N LEU A 160 0.60 12.16 -0.89
CA LEU A 160 -0.38 13.08 -0.30
C LEU A 160 0.19 14.49 -0.14
N SER A 161 1.43 14.62 0.32
CA SER A 161 2.13 15.89 0.43
C SER A 161 2.28 16.59 -0.93
N GLU A 162 2.70 15.85 -1.96
CA GLU A 162 2.84 16.37 -3.33
C GLU A 162 1.49 16.87 -3.88
N LEU A 163 0.43 16.07 -3.72
CA LEU A 163 -0.91 16.47 -4.13
C LEU A 163 -1.39 17.70 -3.34
N PHE A 164 -1.19 17.72 -2.03
CA PHE A 164 -1.61 18.81 -1.14
C PHE A 164 -0.96 20.15 -1.54
N HIS A 165 0.33 20.13 -1.88
CA HIS A 165 1.08 21.33 -2.27
C HIS A 165 0.96 21.67 -3.76
N SER A 166 0.23 20.88 -4.55
CA SER A 166 0.09 21.09 -6.00
C SER A 166 -0.81 22.26 -6.40
N SER A 167 -1.52 22.87 -5.45
CA SER A 167 -2.56 23.89 -5.67
C SER A 167 -3.74 23.40 -6.54
N LYS A 168 -3.92 22.08 -6.70
CA LYS A 168 -5.01 21.50 -7.50
C LYS A 168 -6.25 21.20 -6.69
N LEU A 169 -6.09 20.99 -5.38
CA LEU A 169 -7.20 20.58 -4.50
C LEU A 169 -8.25 21.68 -4.35
N LYS A 170 -9.50 21.26 -4.38
CA LYS A 170 -10.66 22.12 -4.17
C LYS A 170 -11.50 21.61 -3.01
N LYS A 171 -12.09 22.53 -2.25
CA LYS A 171 -12.98 22.18 -1.13
C LYS A 171 -14.10 21.29 -1.59
N GLY A 172 -14.34 20.23 -0.82
CA GLY A 172 -15.36 19.21 -1.08
C GLY A 172 -14.85 17.99 -1.83
N GLU A 173 -13.67 18.05 -2.47
CA GLU A 173 -13.11 16.90 -3.20
C GLU A 173 -12.75 15.76 -2.25
N LEU A 174 -12.87 14.52 -2.76
CA LEU A 174 -12.61 13.28 -2.05
C LEU A 174 -11.30 12.66 -2.53
N ILE A 175 -10.42 12.37 -1.57
CA ILE A 175 -9.13 11.69 -1.80
C ILE A 175 -9.20 10.30 -1.18
N TYR A 176 -9.09 9.26 -2.00
CA TYR A 176 -9.08 7.88 -1.54
C TYR A 176 -7.65 7.35 -1.51
N LEU A 177 -7.17 7.03 -0.33
CA LEU A 177 -5.84 6.44 -0.11
C LEU A 177 -5.96 4.92 -0.10
N PHE A 178 -5.01 4.23 -0.74
CA PHE A 178 -4.89 2.79 -0.69
C PHE A 178 -3.45 2.36 -0.41
N ILE A 179 -3.25 1.64 0.70
CA ILE A 179 -1.94 1.24 1.20
C ILE A 179 -1.91 -0.29 1.36
N PRO A 180 -1.44 -1.04 0.35
CA PRO A 180 -1.19 -2.47 0.47
C PRO A 180 0.16 -2.73 1.14
N GLU A 181 0.19 -3.69 2.04
CA GLU A 181 1.39 -4.27 2.65
C GLU A 181 1.45 -5.76 2.29
N SER A 182 2.55 -6.18 1.67
CA SER A 182 2.66 -7.53 1.10
C SER A 182 3.15 -8.59 2.08
N GLY A 183 3.81 -8.23 3.18
CA GLY A 183 4.43 -9.20 4.10
C GLY A 183 3.44 -10.17 4.70
N ARG A 184 2.29 -9.64 5.13
CA ARG A 184 1.20 -10.40 5.73
C ARG A 184 -0.15 -10.14 5.05
N PHE A 185 -0.13 -9.58 3.83
CA PHE A 185 -1.34 -9.20 3.10
C PHE A 185 -2.27 -8.32 3.93
N SER A 186 -1.71 -7.22 4.44
CA SER A 186 -2.47 -6.19 5.14
C SER A 186 -2.79 -5.04 4.18
N TYR A 187 -4.01 -4.55 4.24
CA TYR A 187 -4.49 -3.49 3.37
C TYR A 187 -5.19 -2.43 4.18
N THR A 188 -4.81 -1.19 3.94
CA THR A 188 -5.46 -0.04 4.56
C THR A 188 -6.00 0.87 3.47
N THR A 189 -7.23 1.33 3.67
CA THR A 189 -7.85 2.39 2.87
C THR A 189 -8.26 3.53 3.79
N ALA A 190 -8.20 4.75 3.29
CA ALA A 190 -8.72 5.91 3.98
C ALA A 190 -9.41 6.85 2.99
N LEU A 191 -10.47 7.48 3.42
CA LEU A 191 -11.12 8.57 2.71
C LEU A 191 -10.82 9.87 3.41
N LEU A 192 -10.25 10.81 2.67
CA LEU A 192 -10.06 12.19 3.10
C LEU A 192 -10.97 13.09 2.30
N LYS A 193 -11.47 14.15 2.94
CA LYS A 193 -12.22 15.22 2.31
C LYS A 193 -11.46 16.53 2.42
N VAL A 194 -11.39 17.27 1.34
CA VAL A 194 -10.77 18.59 1.31
C VAL A 194 -11.71 19.63 1.94
N GLU A 195 -11.24 20.35 2.94
CA GLU A 195 -11.97 21.42 3.65
C GLU A 195 -11.27 22.78 3.54
#